data_dc266ae6246317edd98050ca0ed0be35
#
_entry.id   dc266ae6246317edd98050ca0ed0be35
#
_cell.length_a   1.000
_cell.length_b   1.000
_cell.length_c   1.000
_cell.angle_alpha   90.00
_cell.angle_beta   90.00
_cell.angle_gamma   90.00
#
_symmetry.space_group_name_H-M   'P 1'
#
loop_
_entity.id
_entity.type
_entity.pdbx_description
1 polymer ?
#
loop_
_entity_poly.entity_id
_entity_poly.type
_entity_poly.pdbx_seq_one_letter_code
_entity_poly.pdbx_strand_id
1 'polypeptide(L)'
;MSPEQCMVREFHRKYDAPIRERPEQIGVKDRLRRARLIMSEAAEFLEAADRDDFVEMVDALADILVVTYGAAVEMGVDLEPVFAEVHRSNMSKNGGKDAGGKILKGPGFSPPDILGELRKQGYA
;
A
#
# COMPACT_ATOMS: atom_id res chain seq x y z
N MET A 1 8.41 -9.73 -6.42
CA MET A 1 8.25 -8.38 -5.85
C MET A 1 8.50 -7.33 -6.93
N SER A 2 7.76 -6.22 -6.85
CA SER A 2 7.99 -5.08 -7.74
C SER A 2 9.39 -4.47 -7.50
N PRO A 3 9.95 -3.79 -8.52
CA PRO A 3 11.23 -3.09 -8.35
C PRO A 3 11.21 -2.10 -7.19
N GLU A 4 10.10 -1.39 -7.01
CA GLU A 4 9.93 -0.39 -5.97
C GLU A 4 9.98 -1.03 -4.57
N GLN A 5 9.31 -2.16 -4.38
CA GLN A 5 9.36 -2.87 -3.10
C GLN A 5 10.77 -3.43 -2.85
N CYS A 6 11.45 -3.91 -3.88
CA CYS A 6 12.84 -4.35 -3.76
C CYS A 6 13.77 -3.22 -3.30
N MET A 7 13.59 -2.01 -3.82
CA MET A 7 14.36 -0.84 -3.40
C MET A 7 14.13 -0.51 -1.92
N VAL A 8 12.87 -0.58 -1.46
CA VAL A 8 12.54 -0.31 -0.06
C VAL A 8 13.12 -1.41 0.85
N ARG A 9 13.09 -2.67 0.41
CA ARG A 9 13.73 -3.77 1.15
C ARG A 9 15.24 -3.54 1.26
N GLU A 10 15.90 -3.09 0.20
CA GLU A 10 17.31 -2.70 0.21
C GLU A 10 17.58 -1.59 1.23
N PHE A 11 16.71 -0.57 1.26
CA PHE A 11 16.77 0.52 2.23
C PHE A 11 16.66 -0.01 3.66
N HIS A 12 15.73 -0.95 3.93
CA HIS A 12 15.61 -1.58 5.25
C HIS A 12 16.88 -2.33 5.65
N ARG A 13 17.50 -3.05 4.71
CA ARG A 13 18.77 -3.76 4.98
C ARG A 13 19.89 -2.80 5.34
N LYS A 14 20.02 -1.71 4.59
CA LYS A 14 21.07 -0.72 4.83
C LYS A 14 20.99 -0.09 6.22
N TYR A 15 19.79 0.18 6.70
CA TYR A 15 19.56 0.89 7.96
C TYR A 15 19.07 -0.02 9.08
N ASP A 16 19.19 -1.32 8.90
CA ASP A 16 18.81 -2.33 9.89
C ASP A 16 17.35 -2.19 10.36
N ALA A 17 16.46 -1.86 9.43
CA ALA A 17 15.03 -1.81 9.68
C ALA A 17 14.40 -3.21 9.54
N PRO A 18 13.27 -3.49 10.19
CA PRO A 18 12.68 -4.83 10.19
C PRO A 18 12.29 -5.33 8.80
N ILE A 19 12.62 -6.60 8.54
CA ILE A 19 12.26 -7.35 7.33
C ILE A 19 11.74 -8.71 7.77
N ARG A 20 10.59 -9.13 7.24
CA ARG A 20 10.12 -10.51 7.40
C ARG A 20 10.08 -11.20 6.05
N GLU A 21 10.31 -12.50 6.06
CA GLU A 21 10.37 -13.31 4.83
C GLU A 21 9.01 -13.92 4.47
N ARG A 22 8.07 -13.97 5.42
CA ARG A 22 6.71 -14.50 5.22
C ARG A 22 5.69 -13.58 5.87
N PRO A 23 4.46 -13.54 5.34
CA PRO A 23 3.42 -12.71 5.95
C PRO A 23 3.14 -13.07 7.41
N GLU A 24 3.23 -12.05 8.25
CA GLU A 24 3.00 -12.19 9.68
C GLU A 24 2.51 -10.84 10.24
N GLN A 25 1.50 -10.89 11.12
CA GLN A 25 1.05 -9.68 11.79
C GLN A 25 2.13 -9.17 12.75
N ILE A 26 2.46 -7.92 12.62
CA ILE A 26 3.41 -7.25 13.51
C ILE A 26 2.72 -6.76 14.79
N GLY A 27 3.50 -6.55 15.86
CA GLY A 27 2.97 -6.10 17.14
C GLY A 27 2.30 -4.74 17.07
N VAL A 28 1.45 -4.44 18.07
CA VAL A 28 0.63 -3.22 18.08
C VAL A 28 1.46 -1.94 17.95
N LYS A 29 2.61 -1.88 18.63
CA LYS A 29 3.51 -0.72 18.56
C LYS A 29 4.00 -0.49 17.13
N ASP A 30 4.44 -1.55 16.45
CA ASP A 30 5.01 -1.45 15.11
C ASP A 30 3.95 -1.17 14.05
N ARG A 31 2.78 -1.80 14.13
CA ARG A 31 1.71 -1.51 13.16
C ARG A 31 1.15 -0.10 13.31
N LEU A 32 1.08 0.43 14.53
CA LEU A 32 0.68 1.82 14.73
C LEU A 32 1.75 2.81 14.23
N ARG A 33 3.02 2.48 14.41
CA ARG A 33 4.11 3.27 13.84
C ARG A 33 4.01 3.33 12.32
N ARG A 34 3.75 2.20 11.66
CA ARG A 34 3.55 2.15 10.20
C ARG A 34 2.35 2.99 9.76
N ALA A 35 1.25 2.90 10.49
CA ALA A 35 0.07 3.71 10.21
C ALA A 35 0.38 5.21 10.30
N ARG A 36 1.10 5.64 11.34
CA ARG A 36 1.49 7.04 11.52
C ARG A 36 2.41 7.54 10.41
N LEU A 37 3.35 6.70 9.96
CA LEU A 37 4.23 7.06 8.84
C LEU A 37 3.42 7.32 7.56
N ILE A 38 2.48 6.44 7.24
CA ILE A 38 1.62 6.60 6.05
C ILE A 38 0.78 7.88 6.18
N MET A 39 0.17 8.10 7.33
CA MET A 39 -0.64 9.30 7.59
C MET A 39 0.19 10.57 7.51
N SER A 40 1.41 10.56 8.04
CA SER A 40 2.32 11.71 8.01
C SER A 40 2.67 12.11 6.58
N GLU A 41 3.00 11.15 5.72
CA GLU A 41 3.31 11.42 4.32
C GLU A 41 2.08 11.88 3.54
N ALA A 42 0.91 11.32 3.84
CA ALA A 42 -0.35 11.77 3.26
C ALA A 42 -0.66 13.22 3.66
N ALA A 43 -0.37 13.61 4.91
CA ALA A 43 -0.53 14.98 5.39
C ALA A 43 0.40 15.94 4.66
N GLU A 44 1.64 15.54 4.38
CA GLU A 44 2.59 16.34 3.60
C GLU A 44 2.09 16.57 2.16
N PHE A 45 1.49 15.55 1.56
CA PHE A 45 0.84 15.70 0.25
C PHE A 45 -0.28 16.73 0.30
N LEU A 46 -1.13 16.67 1.32
CA LEU A 46 -2.23 17.62 1.50
C LEU A 46 -1.71 19.06 1.64
N GLU A 47 -0.67 19.26 2.45
CA GLU A 47 -0.05 20.56 2.65
C GLU A 47 0.54 21.12 1.35
N ALA A 48 1.24 20.29 0.59
CA ALA A 48 1.82 20.68 -0.69
C ALA A 48 0.72 21.02 -1.72
N ALA A 49 -0.36 20.24 -1.75
CA ALA A 49 -1.51 20.48 -2.61
C ALA A 49 -2.20 21.83 -2.26
N ASP A 50 -2.33 22.12 -0.97
CA ASP A 50 -2.94 23.38 -0.49
C ASP A 50 -2.09 24.59 -0.86
N ARG A 51 -0.76 24.44 -0.92
CA ARG A 51 0.17 25.49 -1.32
C ARG A 51 0.38 25.61 -2.85
N ASP A 52 -0.24 24.73 -3.62
CA ASP A 52 0.02 24.62 -5.08
C ASP A 52 1.50 24.35 -5.38
N ASP A 53 2.14 23.52 -4.58
CA ASP A 53 3.55 23.18 -4.73
C ASP A 53 3.69 21.83 -5.43
N PHE A 54 3.77 21.87 -6.76
CA PHE A 54 3.77 20.67 -7.58
C PHE A 54 4.97 19.76 -7.30
N VAL A 55 6.15 20.32 -7.11
CA VAL A 55 7.36 19.51 -6.84
C VAL A 55 7.22 18.74 -5.52
N GLU A 56 6.75 19.43 -4.48
CA GLU A 56 6.53 18.79 -3.17
C GLU A 56 5.37 17.80 -3.21
N MET A 57 4.35 18.03 -4.03
CA MET A 57 3.28 17.03 -4.23
C MET A 57 3.83 15.74 -4.81
N VAL A 58 4.71 15.82 -5.82
CA VAL A 58 5.31 14.63 -6.44
C VAL A 58 6.24 13.92 -5.47
N ASP A 59 7.06 14.67 -4.72
CA ASP A 59 7.92 14.11 -3.69
C ASP A 59 7.09 13.35 -2.63
N ALA A 60 6.01 13.96 -2.17
CA ALA A 60 5.11 13.33 -1.19
C ALA A 60 4.45 12.04 -1.72
N LEU A 61 4.06 11.99 -3.00
CA LEU A 61 3.53 10.77 -3.61
C LEU A 61 4.56 9.63 -3.55
N ALA A 62 5.81 9.93 -3.89
CA ALA A 62 6.88 8.93 -3.81
C ALA A 62 7.11 8.48 -2.36
N ASP A 63 7.12 9.40 -1.41
CA ASP A 63 7.31 9.10 0.00
C ASP A 63 6.16 8.24 0.57
N ILE A 64 4.91 8.49 0.15
CA ILE A 64 3.77 7.64 0.52
C ILE A 64 4.02 6.21 0.07
N LEU A 65 4.51 6.01 -1.15
CA LEU A 65 4.83 4.67 -1.64
C LEU A 65 5.98 4.04 -0.86
N VAL A 66 7.02 4.81 -0.54
CA VAL A 66 8.15 4.30 0.27
C VAL A 66 7.66 3.76 1.61
N VAL A 67 6.88 4.51 2.37
CA VAL A 67 6.41 4.06 3.68
C VAL A 67 5.36 2.95 3.57
N THR A 68 4.59 2.90 2.49
CA THR A 68 3.64 1.83 2.21
C THR A 68 4.38 0.52 1.94
N TYR A 69 5.36 0.54 1.05
CA TYR A 69 6.21 -0.64 0.81
C TYR A 69 7.01 -1.02 2.06
N GLY A 70 7.41 -0.02 2.87
CA GLY A 70 8.08 -0.28 4.15
C GLY A 70 7.21 -1.10 5.10
N ALA A 71 5.93 -0.80 5.18
CA ALA A 71 4.98 -1.60 5.97
C ALA A 71 4.89 -3.03 5.42
N ALA A 72 4.81 -3.20 4.11
CA ALA A 72 4.77 -4.52 3.49
C ALA A 72 6.04 -5.33 3.76
N VAL A 73 7.21 -4.71 3.66
CA VAL A 73 8.51 -5.35 3.96
C VAL A 73 8.57 -5.81 5.41
N GLU A 74 8.14 -4.96 6.33
CA GLU A 74 8.12 -5.30 7.77
C GLU A 74 7.14 -6.43 8.07
N MET A 75 5.99 -6.48 7.39
CA MET A 75 5.00 -7.54 7.54
C MET A 75 5.31 -8.80 6.74
N GLY A 76 6.35 -8.78 5.92
CA GLY A 76 6.74 -9.92 5.07
C GLY A 76 5.81 -10.19 3.90
N VAL A 77 5.09 -9.18 3.43
CA VAL A 77 4.11 -9.30 2.35
C VAL A 77 4.70 -8.82 1.03
N ASP A 78 4.64 -9.66 0.01
CA ASP A 78 4.86 -9.23 -1.38
C ASP A 78 3.57 -8.58 -1.88
N LEU A 79 3.59 -7.27 -2.06
CA LEU A 79 2.40 -6.53 -2.48
C LEU A 79 2.06 -6.70 -3.97
N GLU A 80 2.99 -7.14 -4.79
CA GLU A 80 2.76 -7.21 -6.23
C GLU A 80 1.55 -8.10 -6.59
N PRO A 81 1.47 -9.37 -6.14
CA PRO A 81 0.29 -10.19 -6.43
C PRO A 81 -0.97 -9.71 -5.69
N VAL A 82 -0.82 -9.12 -4.51
CA VAL A 82 -1.95 -8.52 -3.78
C VAL A 82 -2.52 -7.33 -4.56
N PHE A 83 -1.64 -6.47 -5.07
CA PHE A 83 -2.04 -5.32 -5.88
C PHE A 83 -2.75 -5.79 -7.17
N ALA A 84 -2.22 -6.84 -7.82
CA ALA A 84 -2.84 -7.41 -9.01
C ALA A 84 -4.25 -7.93 -8.72
N GLU A 85 -4.45 -8.55 -7.55
CA GLU A 85 -5.78 -9.04 -7.13
C GLU A 85 -6.74 -7.88 -6.85
N VAL A 86 -6.27 -6.81 -6.20
CA VAL A 86 -7.05 -5.59 -6.00
C VAL A 86 -7.43 -4.97 -7.35
N HIS A 87 -6.49 -4.94 -8.29
CA HIS A 87 -6.75 -4.44 -9.64
C HIS A 87 -7.83 -5.27 -10.34
N ARG A 88 -7.73 -6.61 -10.29
CA ARG A 88 -8.76 -7.50 -10.84
C ARG A 88 -10.13 -7.16 -10.25
N SER A 89 -10.19 -7.03 -8.93
CA SER A 89 -11.43 -6.66 -8.22
C SER A 89 -11.95 -5.30 -8.69
N ASN A 90 -11.09 -4.30 -8.80
CA ASN A 90 -11.46 -2.96 -9.25
C ASN A 90 -12.04 -2.99 -10.67
N MET A 91 -11.48 -3.81 -11.55
CA MET A 91 -11.95 -3.94 -12.93
C MET A 91 -13.30 -4.66 -13.03
N SER A 92 -13.77 -5.28 -11.95
CA SER A 92 -15.09 -5.92 -11.88
C SER A 92 -16.21 -4.96 -11.45
N LYS A 93 -15.88 -3.71 -11.11
CA LYS A 93 -16.87 -2.71 -10.72
C LYS A 93 -17.71 -2.28 -11.92
N ASN A 94 -19.04 -2.43 -11.82
CA ASN A 94 -19.96 -2.12 -12.92
C ASN A 94 -21.18 -1.32 -12.48
N GLY A 95 -21.08 -0.61 -11.35
CA GLY A 95 -22.18 0.20 -10.81
C GLY A 95 -22.23 1.64 -11.30
N GLY A 96 -21.41 2.01 -12.30
CA GLY A 96 -21.34 3.39 -12.76
C GLY A 96 -20.53 4.28 -11.81
N LYS A 97 -20.83 5.57 -11.81
CA LYS A 97 -20.16 6.57 -10.96
C LYS A 97 -21.21 7.32 -10.14
N ASP A 98 -20.82 7.75 -8.92
CA ASP A 98 -21.64 8.67 -8.14
C ASP A 98 -21.45 10.13 -8.61
N ALA A 99 -22.12 11.07 -7.94
CA ALA A 99 -22.06 12.49 -8.29
C ALA A 99 -20.65 13.08 -8.15
N GLY A 100 -19.81 12.53 -7.27
CA GLY A 100 -18.42 12.93 -7.07
C GLY A 100 -17.42 12.23 -7.98
N GLY A 101 -17.88 11.35 -8.88
CA GLY A 101 -17.04 10.59 -9.79
C GLY A 101 -16.47 9.30 -9.21
N LYS A 102 -16.88 8.89 -8.02
CA LYS A 102 -16.47 7.61 -7.42
C LYS A 102 -17.08 6.45 -8.18
N ILE A 103 -16.26 5.46 -8.54
CA ILE A 103 -16.68 4.25 -9.22
C ILE A 103 -17.38 3.32 -8.24
N LEU A 104 -18.60 2.91 -8.57
CA LEU A 104 -19.46 2.09 -7.71
C LEU A 104 -19.31 0.60 -8.03
N LYS A 105 -19.49 -0.23 -7.00
CA LYS A 105 -19.29 -1.68 -7.12
C LYS A 105 -20.23 -2.34 -8.12
N GLY A 106 -21.53 -2.17 -7.93
CA GLY A 106 -22.55 -2.78 -8.81
C GLY A 106 -22.69 -4.29 -8.64
N PRO A 107 -23.64 -4.91 -9.37
CA PRO A 107 -23.96 -6.34 -9.21
C PRO A 107 -22.88 -7.29 -9.71
N GLY A 108 -22.01 -6.84 -10.62
CA GLY A 108 -20.91 -7.67 -11.15
C GLY A 108 -19.64 -7.62 -10.33
N PHE A 109 -19.63 -6.86 -9.23
CA PHE A 109 -18.44 -6.69 -8.41
C PHE A 109 -17.98 -8.01 -7.77
N SER A 110 -16.71 -8.31 -7.94
CA SER A 110 -16.04 -9.45 -7.31
C SER A 110 -15.00 -8.93 -6.32
N PRO A 111 -15.20 -9.09 -4.99
CA PRO A 111 -14.27 -8.57 -3.99
C PRO A 111 -12.88 -9.21 -4.11
N PRO A 112 -11.82 -8.52 -3.69
CA PRO A 112 -10.48 -9.09 -3.72
C PRO A 112 -10.32 -10.18 -2.68
N ASP A 113 -9.65 -11.27 -3.06
CA ASP A 113 -9.33 -12.39 -2.17
C ASP A 113 -7.93 -12.16 -1.56
N ILE A 114 -7.84 -11.22 -0.63
CA ILE A 114 -6.57 -10.88 0.03
C ILE A 114 -6.03 -12.07 0.83
N LEU A 115 -6.89 -12.74 1.57
CA LEU A 115 -6.47 -13.91 2.37
C LEU A 115 -5.89 -15.02 1.48
N GLY A 116 -6.51 -15.29 0.34
CA GLY A 116 -6.00 -16.26 -0.63
C GLY A 116 -4.60 -15.90 -1.13
N GLU A 117 -4.36 -14.62 -1.45
CA GLU A 117 -3.04 -14.16 -1.87
C GLU A 117 -2.00 -14.26 -0.76
N LEU A 118 -2.37 -13.94 0.48
CA LEU A 118 -1.48 -14.08 1.63
C LEU A 118 -1.13 -15.55 1.91
N ARG A 119 -2.11 -16.45 1.79
CA ARG A 119 -1.87 -17.90 1.97
C ARG A 119 -0.90 -18.46 0.95
N LYS A 120 -0.96 -17.97 -0.30
CA LYS A 120 0.01 -18.34 -1.33
C LYS A 120 1.44 -17.95 -0.94
N GLN A 121 1.58 -16.92 -0.10
CA GLN A 121 2.88 -16.44 0.39
C GLN A 121 3.30 -17.09 1.71
N GLY A 122 2.51 -17.99 2.25
CA GLY A 122 2.83 -18.71 3.48
C GLY A 122 2.19 -18.16 4.76
N TYR A 123 1.19 -17.29 4.64
CA TYR A 123 0.45 -16.82 5.80
C TYR A 123 -0.36 -17.97 6.41
N ALA A 124 -0.21 -18.17 7.70
CA ALA A 124 -0.87 -19.26 8.41
C ALA A 124 -2.33 -18.97 8.78
#